data_56975860c95b727415bdd083418a284b
#
_entry.id   56975860c95b727415bdd083418a284b
#
_cell.length_a   1.000
_cell.length_b   1.000
_cell.length_c   1.000
_cell.angle_alpha   90.00
_cell.angle_beta   90.00
_cell.angle_gamma   90.00
#
_symmetry.space_group_name_H-M   'P 1'
#
loop_
_entity.id
_entity.type
_entity.pdbx_description
1 polymer ?
#
loop_
_entity_poly.entity_id
_entity_poly.type
_entity_poly.pdbx_seq_one_letter_code
_entity_poly.pdbx_strand_id
1 'polypeptide(L)'
;MACGGVNGARCLTPRVAAAAMAMVAMRTEPRTHPLAFTSSIVPLNIHAGMSLDQVVHACDSLPFGGTDCAQPMLWALKNKVEADVFVVYTDCETWAGGVSPSQALKQYRAATGIDARLIVVAMTSGGFTLADPADAGMMDVVGFDAGAPEMMRQFVNGNV
;
A
#
# COMPACT_ATOMS: atom_id res chain seq x y z
N MET A 1 -6.92 5.83 -9.26
CA MET A 1 -7.24 6.58 -7.99
C MET A 1 -7.72 8.02 -8.20
N ALA A 2 -8.30 8.35 -9.32
CA ALA A 2 -8.73 9.73 -9.65
C ALA A 2 -10.24 9.98 -9.51
N CYS A 3 -11.06 8.96 -9.39
CA CYS A 3 -12.53 9.07 -9.39
C CYS A 3 -13.13 8.49 -8.11
N GLY A 4 -14.21 9.15 -7.63
CA GLY A 4 -14.96 8.73 -6.45
C GLY A 4 -14.47 9.38 -5.15
N GLY A 5 -15.32 9.33 -4.12
CA GLY A 5 -14.97 9.76 -2.76
C GLY A 5 -14.52 8.58 -1.91
N VAL A 6 -13.66 8.84 -0.96
CA VAL A 6 -13.15 7.82 -0.02
C VAL A 6 -14.23 7.48 1.02
N ASN A 7 -14.38 6.21 1.38
CA ASN A 7 -15.22 5.80 2.48
C ASN A 7 -14.75 6.45 3.79
N GLY A 8 -15.66 7.13 4.48
CA GLY A 8 -15.35 7.91 5.69
C GLY A 8 -14.97 9.38 5.42
N ALA A 9 -14.52 9.76 4.21
CA ALA A 9 -14.09 11.11 3.87
C ALA A 9 -14.44 11.47 2.42
N ARG A 10 -15.72 11.65 2.12
CA ARG A 10 -16.24 11.89 0.75
C ARG A 10 -15.65 13.10 0.03
N CYS A 11 -15.07 14.05 0.74
CA CYS A 11 -14.39 15.22 0.17
C CYS A 11 -12.95 14.94 -0.28
N LEU A 12 -12.39 13.76 0.04
CA LEU A 12 -11.05 13.35 -0.37
C LEU A 12 -11.11 12.39 -1.55
N THR A 13 -10.19 12.56 -2.49
CA THR A 13 -9.98 11.55 -3.52
C THR A 13 -9.09 10.42 -2.96
N PRO A 14 -9.21 9.19 -3.47
CA PRO A 14 -8.32 8.08 -3.09
C PRO A 14 -6.83 8.43 -3.19
N ARG A 15 -6.45 9.22 -4.20
CA ARG A 15 -5.07 9.69 -4.38
C ARG A 15 -4.60 10.57 -3.23
N VAL A 16 -5.39 11.56 -2.83
CA VAL A 16 -5.05 12.47 -1.72
C VAL A 16 -4.96 11.70 -0.41
N ALA A 17 -5.89 10.78 -0.17
CA ALA A 17 -5.88 9.94 1.02
C ALA A 17 -4.63 9.03 1.06
N ALA A 18 -4.31 8.36 -0.05
CA ALA A 18 -3.10 7.53 -0.15
C ALA A 18 -1.82 8.34 0.05
N ALA A 19 -1.73 9.54 -0.55
CA ALA A 19 -0.60 10.45 -0.36
C ALA A 19 -0.44 10.86 1.11
N ALA A 20 -1.53 11.22 1.78
CA ALA A 20 -1.51 11.61 3.20
C ALA A 20 -1.03 10.44 4.09
N MET A 21 -1.54 9.23 3.88
CA MET A 21 -1.14 8.04 4.63
C MET A 21 0.32 7.67 4.37
N ALA A 22 0.78 7.72 3.12
CA ALA A 22 2.18 7.49 2.78
C ALA A 22 3.11 8.52 3.47
N MET A 23 2.69 9.78 3.55
CA MET A 23 3.44 10.83 4.26
C MET A 23 3.52 10.55 5.76
N VAL A 24 2.45 10.04 6.38
CA VAL A 24 2.50 9.62 7.80
C VAL A 24 3.57 8.54 7.95
N ALA A 25 3.51 7.48 7.17
CA ALA A 25 4.49 6.39 7.23
C ALA A 25 5.93 6.90 7.02
N MET A 26 6.18 7.75 6.01
CA MET A 26 7.51 8.33 5.76
C MET A 26 8.04 9.19 6.90
N ARG A 27 7.19 9.75 7.75
CA ARG A 27 7.58 10.60 8.89
C ARG A 27 7.72 9.85 10.20
N THR A 28 7.06 8.71 10.32
CA THR A 28 7.06 7.90 11.55
C THR A 28 8.03 6.73 11.49
N GLU A 29 8.24 6.18 10.29
CA GLU A 29 9.10 5.01 10.12
C GLU A 29 10.53 5.41 9.73
N PRO A 30 11.54 4.77 10.33
CA PRO A 30 12.95 5.13 10.11
C PRO A 30 13.45 4.82 8.69
N ARG A 31 12.86 3.83 8.04
CA ARG A 31 13.19 3.41 6.67
C ARG A 31 11.93 3.14 5.88
N THR A 32 11.76 3.84 4.78
CA THR A 32 10.62 3.68 3.87
C THR A 32 11.08 3.68 2.42
N HIS A 33 10.39 2.90 1.61
CA HIS A 33 10.57 2.83 0.15
C HIS A 33 9.24 3.19 -0.52
N PRO A 34 8.91 4.48 -0.70
CA PRO A 34 7.69 4.88 -1.38
C PRO A 34 7.79 4.53 -2.86
N LEU A 35 6.82 3.75 -3.32
CA LEU A 35 6.73 3.27 -4.69
C LEU A 35 5.34 3.53 -5.24
N ALA A 36 5.25 3.81 -6.52
CA ALA A 36 3.99 3.73 -7.26
C ALA A 36 4.00 2.49 -8.15
N PHE A 37 2.84 1.97 -8.43
CA PHE A 37 2.71 0.81 -9.30
C PHE A 37 1.47 0.91 -10.21
N THR A 38 1.58 0.26 -11.33
CA THR A 38 0.50 -0.05 -12.26
C THR A 38 0.54 -1.56 -12.53
N SER A 39 0.81 -2.01 -13.74
CA SER A 39 1.25 -3.38 -14.05
C SER A 39 2.75 -3.59 -13.80
N SER A 40 3.45 -2.55 -13.41
CA SER A 40 4.88 -2.56 -13.02
C SER A 40 5.14 -1.44 -12.03
N ILE A 41 6.29 -1.49 -11.34
CA ILE A 41 6.72 -0.40 -10.46
C ILE A 41 7.10 0.83 -11.29
N VAL A 42 6.60 1.97 -10.86
CA VAL A 42 6.94 3.29 -11.38
C VAL A 42 7.71 4.05 -10.30
N PRO A 43 8.90 4.59 -10.60
CA PRO A 43 9.65 5.39 -9.64
C PRO A 43 8.83 6.58 -9.12
N LEU A 44 8.78 6.74 -7.80
CA LEU A 44 8.08 7.83 -7.14
C LEU A 44 9.08 8.60 -6.27
N ASN A 45 9.44 9.81 -6.72
CA ASN A 45 10.42 10.64 -6.03
C ASN A 45 9.71 11.53 -5.00
N ILE A 46 9.37 10.95 -3.86
CA ILE A 46 8.78 11.65 -2.71
C ILE A 46 9.60 11.40 -1.45
N HIS A 47 9.56 12.33 -0.50
CA HIS A 47 10.25 12.22 0.77
C HIS A 47 9.51 12.94 1.90
N ALA A 48 9.84 12.64 3.14
CA ALA A 48 9.17 13.12 4.36
C ALA A 48 9.08 14.66 4.49
N GLY A 49 10.00 15.39 3.86
CA GLY A 49 10.04 16.86 3.89
C GLY A 49 9.09 17.56 2.92
N MET A 50 8.43 16.82 2.01
CA MET A 50 7.49 17.40 1.05
C MET A 50 6.17 17.77 1.73
N SER A 51 5.47 18.78 1.16
CA SER A 51 4.08 19.08 1.51
C SER A 51 3.13 18.06 0.85
N LEU A 52 1.89 17.96 1.35
CA LEU A 52 0.88 17.11 0.76
C LEU A 52 0.63 17.46 -0.72
N ASP A 53 0.55 18.75 -1.04
CA ASP A 53 0.34 19.20 -2.42
C ASP A 53 1.48 18.80 -3.34
N GLN A 54 2.72 18.83 -2.87
CA GLN A 54 3.89 18.39 -3.63
C GLN A 54 3.84 16.86 -3.89
N VAL A 55 3.44 16.06 -2.89
CA VAL A 55 3.29 14.62 -3.05
C VAL A 55 2.15 14.29 -4.01
N VAL A 56 1.00 14.94 -3.87
CA VAL A 56 -0.14 14.76 -4.78
C VAL A 56 0.25 15.13 -6.22
N HIS A 57 0.94 16.25 -6.41
CA HIS A 57 1.42 16.67 -7.73
C HIS A 57 2.42 15.67 -8.34
N ALA A 58 3.32 15.10 -7.53
CA ALA A 58 4.21 14.03 -8.00
C ALA A 58 3.43 12.79 -8.48
N CYS A 59 2.30 12.47 -7.82
CA CYS A 59 1.43 11.39 -8.23
C CYS A 59 0.59 11.70 -9.47
N ASP A 60 0.33 12.98 -9.77
CA ASP A 60 -0.45 13.38 -10.96
C ASP A 60 0.25 13.07 -12.29
N SER A 61 1.58 13.05 -12.27
CA SER A 61 2.40 12.77 -13.45
C SER A 61 2.59 11.27 -13.73
N LEU A 62 2.08 10.39 -12.86
CA LEU A 62 2.25 8.95 -13.02
C LEU A 62 1.36 8.41 -14.15
N PRO A 63 1.88 7.46 -14.96
CA PRO A 63 1.09 6.83 -16.01
C PRO A 63 -0.08 6.04 -15.41
N PHE A 64 -1.22 6.05 -16.10
CA PHE A 64 -2.31 5.14 -15.81
C PHE A 64 -2.00 3.74 -16.39
N GLY A 65 -2.49 2.70 -15.71
CA GLY A 65 -2.30 1.32 -16.14
C GLY A 65 -3.10 0.35 -15.30
N GLY A 66 -2.80 -0.93 -15.44
CA GLY A 66 -3.39 -1.98 -14.64
C GLY A 66 -3.04 -1.83 -13.15
N THR A 67 -3.88 -2.37 -12.29
CA THR A 67 -3.65 -2.40 -10.85
C THR A 67 -3.14 -3.77 -10.44
N ASP A 68 -1.83 -3.92 -10.30
CA ASP A 68 -1.18 -5.16 -9.83
C ASP A 68 -0.60 -4.95 -8.44
N CYS A 69 -1.40 -5.27 -7.42
CA CYS A 69 -1.03 -5.12 -6.02
C CYS A 69 0.07 -6.09 -5.55
N ALA A 70 0.50 -7.05 -6.36
CA ALA A 70 1.63 -7.92 -6.06
C ALA A 70 3.00 -7.25 -6.33
N GLN A 71 3.02 -6.20 -7.13
CA GLN A 71 4.26 -5.55 -7.58
C GLN A 71 5.21 -5.11 -6.47
N PRO A 72 4.76 -4.54 -5.33
CA PRO A 72 5.69 -4.15 -4.26
C PRO A 72 6.52 -5.31 -3.72
N MET A 73 5.91 -6.47 -3.47
CA MET A 73 6.60 -7.66 -2.97
C MET A 73 7.55 -8.27 -4.01
N LEU A 74 7.08 -8.37 -5.26
CA LEU A 74 7.90 -8.88 -6.38
C LEU A 74 9.09 -7.97 -6.66
N TRP A 75 8.91 -6.66 -6.59
CA TRP A 75 9.98 -5.67 -6.74
C TRP A 75 11.01 -5.77 -5.60
N ALA A 76 10.55 -5.85 -4.36
CA ALA A 76 11.43 -5.99 -3.20
C ALA A 76 12.27 -7.26 -3.30
N LEU A 77 11.66 -8.38 -3.69
CA LEU A 77 12.35 -9.65 -3.92
C LEU A 77 13.41 -9.53 -5.01
N LYS A 78 13.06 -8.94 -6.17
CA LYS A 78 13.98 -8.76 -7.31
C LYS A 78 15.17 -7.87 -6.95
N ASN A 79 14.94 -6.81 -6.16
CA ASN A 79 15.96 -5.83 -5.79
C ASN A 79 16.64 -6.14 -4.45
N LYS A 80 16.33 -7.28 -3.81
CA LYS A 80 16.90 -7.70 -2.52
C LYS A 80 16.69 -6.66 -1.42
N VAL A 81 15.52 -6.01 -1.43
CA VAL A 81 15.13 -5.05 -0.39
C VAL A 81 14.54 -5.83 0.78
N GLU A 82 15.12 -5.64 1.96
CA GLU A 82 14.60 -6.19 3.21
C GLU A 82 13.48 -5.28 3.72
N ALA A 83 12.27 -5.82 3.77
CA ALA A 83 11.08 -5.11 4.21
C ALA A 83 10.32 -5.95 5.24
N ASP A 84 10.02 -5.36 6.39
CA ASP A 84 9.23 -5.98 7.45
C ASP A 84 7.73 -5.84 7.17
N VAL A 85 7.34 -4.78 6.46
CA VAL A 85 5.92 -4.48 6.17
C VAL A 85 5.77 -3.93 4.76
N PHE A 86 4.78 -4.44 4.05
CA PHE A 86 4.28 -3.89 2.81
C PHE A 86 2.92 -3.22 3.07
N VAL A 87 2.80 -1.94 2.72
CA VAL A 87 1.53 -1.20 2.78
C VAL A 87 1.13 -0.83 1.38
N VAL A 88 0.01 -1.37 0.92
CA VAL A 88 -0.52 -1.17 -0.42
C VAL A 88 -1.76 -0.29 -0.36
N TYR A 89 -1.69 0.91 -0.90
CA TYR A 89 -2.82 1.82 -1.03
C TYR A 89 -3.44 1.63 -2.42
N THR A 90 -4.72 1.28 -2.47
CA THR A 90 -5.44 1.07 -3.72
C THR A 90 -6.84 1.70 -3.66
N ASP A 91 -7.41 2.06 -4.79
CA ASP A 91 -8.79 2.54 -4.87
C ASP A 91 -9.78 1.38 -4.85
N CYS A 92 -9.40 0.21 -5.32
CA CYS A 92 -10.20 -1.01 -5.25
C CYS A 92 -9.30 -2.25 -5.41
N GLU A 93 -9.74 -3.21 -6.17
CA GLU A 93 -9.15 -4.54 -6.31
C GLU A 93 -7.91 -4.58 -7.20
N THR A 94 -7.10 -5.62 -7.03
CA THR A 94 -6.12 -6.00 -8.04
C THR A 94 -6.84 -6.70 -9.20
N TRP A 95 -6.55 -6.31 -10.43
CA TRP A 95 -7.14 -6.90 -11.63
C TRP A 95 -6.10 -7.16 -12.73
N ALA A 96 -4.84 -6.88 -12.44
CA ALA A 96 -3.70 -7.14 -13.32
C ALA A 96 -2.69 -8.05 -12.60
N GLY A 97 -1.80 -8.66 -13.38
CA GLY A 97 -0.78 -9.56 -12.86
C GLY A 97 -1.20 -11.03 -12.84
N GLY A 98 -0.21 -11.92 -12.79
CA GLY A 98 -0.40 -13.38 -12.75
C GLY A 98 -0.25 -13.99 -11.35
N VAL A 99 0.09 -13.17 -10.34
CA VAL A 99 0.33 -13.59 -8.96
C VAL A 99 -0.53 -12.74 -8.04
N SER A 100 -1.25 -13.35 -7.11
CA SER A 100 -2.01 -12.59 -6.12
C SER A 100 -1.08 -11.91 -5.10
N PRO A 101 -1.50 -10.80 -4.47
CA PRO A 101 -0.69 -10.15 -3.41
C PRO A 101 -0.32 -11.10 -2.28
N SER A 102 -1.24 -11.97 -1.86
CA SER A 102 -0.98 -12.97 -0.83
C SER A 102 0.06 -14.02 -1.25
N GLN A 103 0.01 -14.46 -2.50
CA GLN A 103 1.04 -15.37 -3.04
C GLN A 103 2.40 -14.68 -3.16
N ALA A 104 2.44 -13.43 -3.60
CA ALA A 104 3.67 -12.65 -3.70
C ALA A 104 4.33 -12.46 -2.32
N LEU A 105 3.55 -12.19 -1.26
CA LEU A 105 4.08 -12.12 0.10
C LEU A 105 4.64 -13.45 0.57
N LYS A 106 3.93 -14.57 0.32
CA LYS A 106 4.42 -15.91 0.65
C LYS A 106 5.74 -16.24 -0.06
N GLN A 107 5.86 -15.85 -1.34
CA GLN A 107 7.12 -15.99 -2.09
C GLN A 107 8.25 -15.14 -1.49
N TYR A 108 7.95 -13.90 -1.11
CA TYR A 108 8.91 -12.99 -0.48
C TYR A 108 9.41 -13.57 0.85
N ARG A 109 8.51 -14.00 1.74
CA ARG A 109 8.86 -14.64 3.03
C ARG A 109 9.73 -15.88 2.84
N ALA A 110 9.33 -16.75 1.91
CA ALA A 110 10.06 -18.00 1.62
C ALA A 110 11.49 -17.75 1.10
N ALA A 111 11.68 -16.71 0.29
CA ALA A 111 12.97 -16.41 -0.31
C ALA A 111 13.91 -15.61 0.60
N THR A 112 13.37 -14.76 1.48
CA THR A 112 14.16 -13.87 2.35
C THR A 112 14.31 -14.38 3.78
N GLY A 113 13.42 -15.25 4.24
CA GLY A 113 13.32 -15.66 5.64
C GLY A 113 12.72 -14.59 6.56
N ILE A 114 12.32 -13.43 6.03
CA ILE A 114 11.68 -12.34 6.78
C ILE A 114 10.20 -12.64 6.92
N ASP A 115 9.66 -12.60 8.13
CA ASP A 115 8.22 -12.72 8.40
C ASP A 115 7.49 -11.39 8.12
N ALA A 116 7.59 -10.94 6.87
CA ALA A 116 7.03 -9.67 6.43
C ALA A 116 5.49 -9.68 6.51
N ARG A 117 4.90 -8.53 6.83
CA ARG A 117 3.45 -8.34 6.88
C ARG A 117 2.93 -7.58 5.67
N LEU A 118 1.66 -7.78 5.35
CA LEU A 118 0.96 -7.07 4.28
C LEU A 118 -0.26 -6.35 4.83
N ILE A 119 -0.34 -5.05 4.61
CA ILE A 119 -1.52 -4.24 4.88
C ILE A 119 -2.03 -3.71 3.54
N VAL A 120 -3.27 -4.01 3.22
CA VAL A 120 -3.94 -3.46 2.05
C VAL A 120 -4.94 -2.41 2.51
N VAL A 121 -4.77 -1.17 2.07
CA VAL A 121 -5.66 -0.06 2.39
C VAL A 121 -6.47 0.26 1.15
N ALA A 122 -7.70 -0.24 1.10
CA ALA A 122 -8.65 0.01 0.03
C ALA A 122 -9.42 1.31 0.34
N MET A 123 -9.25 2.33 -0.48
CA MET A 123 -9.89 3.64 -0.28
C MET A 123 -11.39 3.63 -0.56
N THR A 124 -11.86 2.64 -1.32
CA THR A 124 -13.29 2.39 -1.58
C THR A 124 -13.60 0.93 -1.30
N SER A 125 -14.86 0.63 -0.96
CA SER A 125 -15.30 -0.74 -0.72
C SER A 125 -15.73 -1.39 -2.04
N GLY A 126 -14.97 -2.37 -2.51
CA GLY A 126 -15.32 -3.23 -3.64
C GLY A 126 -15.98 -4.57 -3.24
N GLY A 127 -16.02 -4.86 -1.93
CA GLY A 127 -16.54 -6.14 -1.44
C GLY A 127 -15.55 -7.32 -1.57
N PHE A 128 -14.31 -7.05 -1.99
CA PHE A 128 -13.24 -8.03 -2.10
C PHE A 128 -12.16 -7.82 -1.05
N THR A 129 -11.51 -8.89 -0.65
CA THR A 129 -10.33 -8.88 0.21
C THR A 129 -9.12 -9.31 -0.61
N LEU A 130 -8.00 -8.59 -0.48
CA LEU A 130 -6.72 -8.94 -1.10
C LEU A 130 -5.80 -9.67 -0.12
N ALA A 131 -6.00 -9.46 1.17
CA ALA A 131 -5.36 -10.23 2.21
C ALA A 131 -5.93 -11.65 2.27
N ASP A 132 -5.09 -12.61 2.59
CA ASP A 132 -5.54 -13.98 2.88
C ASP A 132 -6.07 -14.00 4.33
N PRO A 133 -7.37 -14.23 4.56
CA PRO A 133 -7.93 -14.21 5.92
C PRO A 133 -7.40 -15.34 6.81
N ALA A 134 -6.75 -16.35 6.24
CA ALA A 134 -6.09 -17.41 6.99
C ALA A 134 -4.64 -17.07 7.40
N ASP A 135 -4.10 -15.95 6.93
CA ASP A 135 -2.74 -15.50 7.24
C ASP A 135 -2.78 -14.33 8.21
N ALA A 136 -2.44 -14.58 9.49
CA ALA A 136 -2.41 -13.55 10.53
C ALA A 136 -1.40 -12.40 10.27
N GLY A 137 -0.52 -12.54 9.30
CA GLY A 137 0.40 -11.49 8.85
C GLY A 137 -0.16 -10.64 7.69
N MET A 138 -1.45 -10.77 7.37
CA MET A 138 -2.12 -9.97 6.34
C MET A 138 -3.37 -9.28 6.90
N MET A 139 -3.60 -8.02 6.53
CA MET A 139 -4.73 -7.23 6.98
C MET A 139 -5.29 -6.37 5.84
N ASP A 140 -6.61 -6.31 5.70
CA ASP A 140 -7.30 -5.34 4.88
C ASP A 140 -7.89 -4.21 5.75
N VAL A 141 -7.70 -2.99 5.31
CA VAL A 141 -8.31 -1.76 5.88
C VAL A 141 -9.14 -1.12 4.79
N VAL A 142 -10.39 -0.79 5.09
CA VAL A 142 -11.29 -0.16 4.12
C VAL A 142 -11.62 1.26 4.53
N GLY A 143 -11.40 2.21 3.65
CA GLY A 143 -11.70 3.62 3.84
C GLY A 143 -10.55 4.39 4.48
N PHE A 144 -10.85 5.66 4.79
CA PHE A 144 -9.92 6.59 5.44
C PHE A 144 -10.52 7.06 6.76
N ASP A 145 -9.88 6.68 7.84
CA ASP A 145 -10.29 6.95 9.21
C ASP A 145 -9.08 7.41 10.02
N ALA A 146 -9.28 8.32 10.96
CA ALA A 146 -8.22 8.82 11.82
C ALA A 146 -7.60 7.74 12.73
N GLY A 147 -8.32 6.66 13.01
CA GLY A 147 -7.84 5.50 13.75
C GLY A 147 -7.04 4.48 12.92
N ALA A 148 -7.12 4.54 11.59
CA ALA A 148 -6.46 3.58 10.72
C ALA A 148 -4.93 3.50 10.93
N PRO A 149 -4.17 4.60 11.05
CA PRO A 149 -2.74 4.53 11.31
C PRO A 149 -2.38 3.81 12.60
N GLU A 150 -3.15 4.02 13.66
CA GLU A 150 -2.91 3.36 14.95
C GLU A 150 -3.23 1.86 14.87
N MET A 151 -4.33 1.49 14.22
CA MET A 151 -4.67 0.08 14.00
C MET A 151 -3.59 -0.64 13.18
N MET A 152 -3.09 -0.01 12.12
CA MET A 152 -1.99 -0.54 11.31
C MET A 152 -0.72 -0.71 12.15
N ARG A 153 -0.39 0.26 13.01
CA ARG A 153 0.76 0.19 13.91
C ARG A 153 0.63 -0.97 14.92
N GLN A 154 -0.55 -1.17 15.49
CA GLN A 154 -0.81 -2.28 16.41
C GLN A 154 -0.68 -3.63 15.70
N PHE A 155 -1.20 -3.75 14.49
CA PHE A 155 -1.04 -4.94 13.68
C PHE A 155 0.44 -5.23 13.39
N VAL A 156 1.22 -4.23 12.99
CA VAL A 156 2.66 -4.38 12.74
C VAL A 156 3.41 -4.85 13.99
N ASN A 157 3.00 -4.39 15.16
CA ASN A 157 3.59 -4.77 16.44
C ASN A 157 3.10 -6.12 17.00
N GLY A 158 2.16 -6.79 16.34
CA GLY A 158 1.61 -8.08 16.78
C GLY A 158 0.64 -7.97 17.95
N ASN A 159 0.00 -6.81 18.11
CA ASN A 159 -0.96 -6.54 19.18
C ASN A 159 -2.43 -6.73 18.74
N VAL A 160 -2.65 -7.11 17.49
CA VAL A 160 -3.97 -7.41 16.89
C VAL A 160 -3.84 -8.67 16.07
#